data_dc106b406f795a9526422f1b75d3a0b9
#
_entry.id   dc106b406f795a9526422f1b75d3a0b9
#
_cell.length_a   1.000
_cell.length_b   1.000
_cell.length_c   1.000
_cell.angle_alpha   90.00
_cell.angle_beta   90.00
_cell.angle_gamma   90.00
#
_symmetry.space_group_name_H-M   'P 1'
#
loop_
_entity.id
_entity.type
_entity.pdbx_description
1 polymer ?
#
loop_
_entity_poly.entity_id
_entity_poly.type
_entity_poly.pdbx_seq_one_letter_code
_entity_poly.pdbx_strand_id
1 'polypeptide(L)'
;MDNNNSLNQNDKTNIPELKSKRDFKKEDFEIISISGKGSYGTVFKVKLKNDSSNKIYAIKVMEINTMKKFKKLHHIYLENEILYQLNHPNIENLIGSFKTNEKTYFVFDYLSKGDFSDFLKYNNNLNDKTIRFYSAEIVNMLEYLQSKNIIHRDLKPENIMLDEKNHLKLIDFATVKIINKKFDKEKMAFINENEKTNLNDNNNIMNNIDNNNNNIDNNKNIDNNYNINNNIDNNNLDNEDNQINKKRSMSFVGSAEYVSPEILSDNEPSFGTDIWALGCIIYKMYYNKTPFIDKTQYLIFKNIEKNEINFDSNISIPEDAKDIIKQLLIKDPFLRLGGGNLGSKYDINSLKKHPFFNNINFDNIINENPPFEKEFNFSYLNTDSNNNNNDNIEILKEDILEKKSPWFHYNKRKVILYSTPKIDYIDPKTNEIKGTIELNKDCKAEHINMSSFNIITPNRTFKFKVSDNSAYIWEKIINDAIKNYSKN
;
A
#
# COMPACT_ATOMS: atom_id res chain seq x y z
N MET A 1 2.97 -53.99 -27.30
CA MET A 1 3.27 -53.77 -25.88
C MET A 1 3.48 -52.28 -25.71
N ASP A 2 2.36 -51.62 -25.46
CA ASP A 2 2.27 -50.16 -25.43
C ASP A 2 2.58 -49.66 -24.02
N ASN A 3 3.64 -48.88 -23.87
CA ASN A 3 3.92 -48.19 -22.62
C ASN A 3 3.43 -46.74 -22.75
N ASN A 4 2.19 -46.54 -22.32
CA ASN A 4 1.64 -45.21 -22.09
C ASN A 4 2.23 -44.63 -20.79
N ASN A 5 3.17 -43.69 -20.90
CA ASN A 5 3.56 -42.79 -19.80
C ASN A 5 2.49 -41.74 -19.65
N SER A 6 1.56 -41.98 -18.74
CA SER A 6 0.64 -40.96 -18.23
C SER A 6 1.42 -39.94 -17.38
N LEU A 7 1.62 -38.76 -17.91
CA LEU A 7 2.06 -37.58 -17.16
C LEU A 7 1.04 -37.30 -16.04
N ASN A 8 1.47 -37.47 -14.80
CA ASN A 8 0.71 -37.14 -13.61
C ASN A 8 0.42 -35.63 -13.57
N GLN A 9 -0.79 -35.23 -13.96
CA GLN A 9 -1.39 -33.93 -13.72
C GLN A 9 -1.86 -33.83 -12.26
N ASN A 10 -0.97 -33.81 -11.28
CA ASN A 10 -1.30 -33.62 -9.87
C ASN A 10 -0.35 -32.65 -9.16
N ASP A 11 -0.03 -31.54 -9.78
CA ASP A 11 0.45 -30.34 -9.06
C ASP A 11 -0.72 -29.39 -8.81
N LYS A 12 -1.74 -29.86 -8.10
CA LYS A 12 -2.67 -28.96 -7.41
C LYS A 12 -1.89 -28.33 -6.28
N THR A 13 -1.38 -27.12 -6.51
CA THR A 13 -0.86 -26.26 -5.44
C THR A 13 -1.90 -26.21 -4.33
N ASN A 14 -1.58 -26.85 -3.21
CA ASN A 14 -2.47 -26.97 -2.04
C ASN A 14 -2.53 -25.62 -1.31
N ILE A 15 -3.10 -24.62 -1.98
CA ILE A 15 -3.34 -23.30 -1.42
C ILE A 15 -4.65 -23.40 -0.63
N PRO A 16 -4.69 -23.04 0.68
CA PRO A 16 -5.90 -23.08 1.49
C PRO A 16 -7.06 -22.32 0.83
N GLU A 17 -8.28 -22.72 1.11
CA GLU A 17 -9.46 -22.00 0.64
C GLU A 17 -9.59 -20.65 1.38
N LEU A 18 -10.05 -19.62 0.65
CA LEU A 18 -10.36 -18.33 1.21
C LEU A 18 -11.75 -18.37 1.86
N LYS A 19 -11.90 -17.71 3.01
CA LYS A 19 -13.20 -17.52 3.65
C LYS A 19 -13.97 -16.42 2.93
N SER A 20 -15.20 -16.70 2.54
CA SER A 20 -16.08 -15.77 1.83
C SER A 20 -17.44 -15.66 2.49
N LYS A 21 -18.00 -14.45 2.53
CA LYS A 21 -19.38 -14.20 3.01
C LYS A 21 -20.40 -14.41 1.88
N ARG A 22 -19.99 -14.31 0.64
CA ARG A 22 -20.80 -14.52 -0.56
C ARG A 22 -19.92 -15.16 -1.63
N ASP A 23 -20.47 -16.17 -2.32
CA ASP A 23 -19.77 -16.83 -3.39
C ASP A 23 -19.81 -15.98 -4.67
N PHE A 24 -18.61 -15.77 -5.21
CA PHE A 24 -18.38 -15.03 -6.44
C PHE A 24 -17.40 -15.78 -7.34
N LYS A 25 -17.53 -15.50 -8.65
CA LYS A 25 -16.57 -15.90 -9.68
C LYS A 25 -16.13 -14.67 -10.46
N LYS A 26 -14.96 -14.76 -11.09
CA LYS A 26 -14.42 -13.67 -11.90
C LYS A 26 -15.40 -13.23 -13.01
N GLU A 27 -16.12 -14.18 -13.57
CA GLU A 27 -17.06 -14.01 -14.68
C GLU A 27 -18.30 -13.19 -14.29
N ASP A 28 -18.63 -13.12 -12.99
CA ASP A 28 -19.77 -12.38 -12.47
C ASP A 28 -19.59 -10.86 -12.59
N PHE A 29 -18.34 -10.40 -12.74
CA PHE A 29 -18.00 -8.98 -12.71
C PHE A 29 -17.66 -8.41 -14.08
N GLU A 30 -18.07 -7.18 -14.31
CA GLU A 30 -17.62 -6.30 -15.38
C GLU A 30 -16.70 -5.23 -14.79
N ILE A 31 -15.48 -5.08 -15.34
CA ILE A 31 -14.53 -4.08 -14.92
C ILE A 31 -14.92 -2.74 -15.53
N ILE A 32 -15.07 -1.72 -14.69
CA ILE A 32 -15.35 -0.34 -15.10
C ILE A 32 -14.01 0.40 -15.27
N SER A 33 -13.16 0.40 -14.23
CA SER A 33 -11.87 1.11 -14.24
C SER A 33 -10.91 0.52 -13.21
N ILE A 34 -9.65 0.94 -13.26
CA ILE A 34 -8.69 0.72 -12.17
C ILE A 34 -8.92 1.84 -11.15
N SER A 35 -9.16 1.47 -9.90
CA SER A 35 -9.32 2.42 -8.78
C SER A 35 -8.00 2.71 -8.07
N GLY A 36 -7.07 1.75 -8.03
CA GLY A 36 -5.78 1.94 -7.38
C GLY A 36 -4.80 0.82 -7.65
N LYS A 37 -3.51 1.11 -7.48
CA LYS A 37 -2.43 0.12 -7.52
C LYS A 37 -1.61 0.24 -6.24
N GLY A 38 -1.52 -0.83 -5.48
CA GLY A 38 -0.74 -0.91 -4.25
C GLY A 38 0.41 -1.91 -4.37
N SER A 39 1.24 -1.96 -3.35
CA SER A 39 2.38 -2.90 -3.26
C SER A 39 1.95 -4.37 -3.30
N TYR A 40 0.73 -4.66 -2.92
CA TYR A 40 0.19 -6.01 -2.78
C TYR A 40 -0.81 -6.41 -3.87
N GLY A 41 -1.19 -5.49 -4.75
CA GLY A 41 -2.14 -5.79 -5.82
C GLY A 41 -2.76 -4.58 -6.48
N THR A 42 -3.73 -4.84 -7.35
CA THR A 42 -4.49 -3.81 -8.07
C THR A 42 -5.94 -3.84 -7.62
N VAL A 43 -6.51 -2.67 -7.34
CA VAL A 43 -7.93 -2.50 -7.02
C VAL A 43 -8.68 -2.04 -8.26
N PHE A 44 -9.74 -2.77 -8.59
CA PHE A 44 -10.62 -2.46 -9.72
C PHE A 44 -11.98 -2.01 -9.22
N LYS A 45 -12.53 -0.96 -9.85
CA LYS A 45 -13.94 -0.59 -9.76
C LYS A 45 -14.73 -1.50 -10.70
N VAL A 46 -15.73 -2.19 -10.18
CA VAL A 46 -16.47 -3.19 -10.94
C VAL A 46 -17.97 -3.12 -10.64
N LYS A 47 -18.79 -3.70 -11.52
CA LYS A 47 -20.21 -3.99 -11.27
C LYS A 47 -20.51 -5.47 -11.51
N LEU A 48 -21.58 -5.97 -10.90
CA LEU A 48 -22.10 -7.31 -11.19
C LEU A 48 -22.88 -7.27 -12.51
N LYS A 49 -22.61 -8.23 -13.42
CA LYS A 49 -23.24 -8.28 -14.76
C LYS A 49 -24.75 -8.45 -14.72
N ASN A 50 -25.26 -9.18 -13.73
CA ASN A 50 -26.68 -9.57 -13.63
C ASN A 50 -27.38 -8.88 -12.45
N ASP A 51 -26.84 -7.75 -11.97
CA ASP A 51 -27.43 -7.00 -10.86
C ASP A 51 -28.11 -5.71 -11.38
N SER A 52 -29.45 -5.70 -11.29
CA SER A 52 -30.26 -4.54 -11.69
C SER A 52 -30.08 -3.32 -10.77
N SER A 53 -29.45 -3.49 -9.59
CA SER A 53 -29.19 -2.40 -8.63
C SER A 53 -28.12 -1.44 -9.11
N ASN A 54 -27.34 -1.80 -10.13
CA ASN A 54 -26.15 -1.06 -10.59
C ASN A 54 -25.13 -0.78 -9.46
N LYS A 55 -25.14 -1.59 -8.40
CA LYS A 55 -24.21 -1.42 -7.28
C LYS A 55 -22.77 -1.59 -7.75
N ILE A 56 -21.93 -0.66 -7.32
CA ILE A 56 -20.49 -0.66 -7.61
C ILE A 56 -19.76 -1.35 -6.47
N TYR A 57 -18.74 -2.13 -6.82
CA TYR A 57 -17.85 -2.85 -5.91
C TYR A 57 -16.40 -2.49 -6.19
N ALA A 58 -15.55 -2.65 -5.18
CA ALA A 58 -14.10 -2.65 -5.34
C ALA A 58 -13.58 -4.09 -5.25
N ILE A 59 -12.72 -4.49 -6.19
CA ILE A 59 -12.06 -5.80 -6.14
C ILE A 59 -10.55 -5.60 -6.06
N LYS A 60 -9.95 -6.01 -4.92
CA LYS A 60 -8.50 -6.09 -4.76
C LYS A 60 -8.03 -7.42 -5.34
N VAL A 61 -7.16 -7.36 -6.35
CA VAL A 61 -6.61 -8.52 -7.06
C VAL A 61 -5.13 -8.66 -6.76
N MET A 62 -4.71 -9.81 -6.25
CA MET A 62 -3.32 -10.09 -5.90
C MET A 62 -2.83 -11.31 -6.67
N GLU A 63 -1.60 -11.25 -7.20
CA GLU A 63 -1.00 -12.34 -7.97
C GLU A 63 -0.29 -13.33 -7.04
N ILE A 64 -0.74 -14.60 -7.05
CA ILE A 64 -0.23 -15.67 -6.18
C ILE A 64 1.27 -15.88 -6.41
N ASN A 65 1.73 -15.94 -7.65
CA ASN A 65 3.14 -16.20 -7.98
C ASN A 65 4.04 -15.05 -7.51
N THR A 66 3.58 -13.81 -7.64
CA THR A 66 4.29 -12.63 -7.13
C THR A 66 4.40 -12.69 -5.60
N MET A 67 3.32 -13.04 -4.91
CA MET A 67 3.31 -13.16 -3.45
C MET A 67 4.18 -14.33 -2.95
N LYS A 68 4.20 -15.46 -3.66
CA LYS A 68 5.13 -16.58 -3.40
C LYS A 68 6.58 -16.13 -3.53
N LYS A 69 6.94 -15.47 -4.64
CA LYS A 69 8.30 -14.96 -4.90
C LYS A 69 8.81 -14.06 -3.78
N PHE A 70 7.94 -13.23 -3.21
CA PHE A 70 8.28 -12.33 -2.10
C PHE A 70 8.06 -12.95 -0.70
N LYS A 71 7.72 -14.26 -0.61
CA LYS A 71 7.42 -14.96 0.65
C LYS A 71 6.30 -14.29 1.46
N LYS A 72 5.32 -13.69 0.77
CA LYS A 72 4.21 -12.94 1.36
C LYS A 72 2.85 -13.63 1.22
N LEU A 73 2.83 -14.88 0.79
CA LEU A 73 1.58 -15.61 0.57
C LEU A 73 0.73 -15.70 1.85
N HIS A 74 1.37 -15.88 3.01
CA HIS A 74 0.70 -15.93 4.30
C HIS A 74 -0.05 -14.62 4.65
N HIS A 75 0.40 -13.46 4.14
CA HIS A 75 -0.30 -12.19 4.34
C HIS A 75 -1.69 -12.20 3.69
N ILE A 76 -1.85 -12.82 2.52
CA ILE A 76 -3.17 -12.92 1.85
C ILE A 76 -4.16 -13.68 2.74
N TYR A 77 -3.73 -14.80 3.32
CA TYR A 77 -4.60 -15.60 4.18
C TYR A 77 -4.90 -14.93 5.50
N LEU A 78 -3.90 -14.27 6.09
CA LEU A 78 -4.09 -13.50 7.32
C LEU A 78 -5.05 -12.34 7.10
N GLU A 79 -4.88 -11.59 6.01
CA GLU A 79 -5.77 -10.49 5.63
C GLU A 79 -7.21 -11.01 5.40
N ASN A 80 -7.39 -12.12 4.67
CA ASN A 80 -8.70 -12.73 4.46
C ASN A 80 -9.35 -13.19 5.76
N GLU A 81 -8.62 -13.92 6.61
CA GLU A 81 -9.10 -14.43 7.89
C GLU A 81 -9.57 -13.29 8.81
N ILE A 82 -8.81 -12.21 8.86
CA ILE A 82 -9.13 -11.02 9.67
C ILE A 82 -10.35 -10.32 9.08
N LEU A 83 -10.34 -9.96 7.82
CA LEU A 83 -11.44 -9.25 7.17
C LEU A 83 -12.76 -10.04 7.20
N TYR A 84 -12.69 -11.37 7.14
CA TYR A 84 -13.88 -12.21 7.27
C TYR A 84 -14.55 -12.06 8.64
N GLN A 85 -13.78 -11.86 9.72
CA GLN A 85 -14.27 -11.75 11.10
C GLN A 85 -14.61 -10.33 11.50
N LEU A 86 -14.08 -9.31 10.80
CA LEU A 86 -14.35 -7.92 11.15
C LEU A 86 -15.76 -7.51 10.69
N ASN A 87 -16.45 -6.78 11.60
CA ASN A 87 -17.73 -6.15 11.33
C ASN A 87 -17.84 -4.88 12.18
N HIS A 88 -17.51 -3.73 11.59
CA HIS A 88 -17.56 -2.43 12.25
C HIS A 88 -17.89 -1.34 11.22
N PRO A 89 -18.74 -0.34 11.55
CA PRO A 89 -19.15 0.67 10.57
C PRO A 89 -17.99 1.49 9.99
N ASN A 90 -16.92 1.73 10.76
CA ASN A 90 -15.74 2.46 10.30
C ASN A 90 -14.60 1.55 9.76
N ILE A 91 -14.89 0.29 9.45
CA ILE A 91 -13.94 -0.64 8.83
C ILE A 91 -14.51 -1.15 7.51
N GLU A 92 -13.65 -1.31 6.52
CA GLU A 92 -14.02 -1.90 5.23
C GLU A 92 -14.59 -3.30 5.42
N ASN A 93 -15.74 -3.59 4.79
CA ASN A 93 -16.41 -4.87 4.93
C ASN A 93 -16.08 -5.80 3.75
N LEU A 94 -15.46 -6.95 4.03
CA LEU A 94 -15.28 -8.00 3.04
C LEU A 94 -16.63 -8.62 2.70
N ILE A 95 -17.08 -8.45 1.46
CA ILE A 95 -18.34 -9.02 0.94
C ILE A 95 -18.13 -10.45 0.47
N GLY A 96 -17.00 -10.71 -0.19
CA GLY A 96 -16.64 -12.02 -0.66
C GLY A 96 -15.19 -12.12 -1.05
N SER A 97 -14.71 -13.35 -1.19
CA SER A 97 -13.38 -13.63 -1.70
C SER A 97 -13.37 -14.91 -2.50
N PHE A 98 -12.54 -14.97 -3.51
CA PHE A 98 -12.36 -16.16 -4.35
C PHE A 98 -10.94 -16.19 -4.94
N LYS A 99 -10.59 -17.30 -5.53
CA LYS A 99 -9.27 -17.50 -6.15
C LYS A 99 -9.38 -18.19 -7.50
N THR A 100 -8.40 -17.93 -8.35
CA THR A 100 -8.07 -18.74 -9.53
C THR A 100 -6.71 -19.40 -9.28
N ASN A 101 -6.20 -20.16 -10.27
CA ASN A 101 -4.86 -20.75 -10.17
C ASN A 101 -3.74 -19.70 -10.01
N GLU A 102 -3.95 -18.48 -10.49
CA GLU A 102 -2.93 -17.43 -10.56
C GLU A 102 -3.18 -16.26 -9.63
N LYS A 103 -4.44 -16.00 -9.24
CA LYS A 103 -4.84 -14.76 -8.54
C LYS A 103 -5.82 -15.02 -7.42
N THR A 104 -5.76 -14.14 -6.41
CA THR A 104 -6.76 -14.02 -5.36
C THR A 104 -7.53 -12.72 -5.52
N TYR A 105 -8.80 -12.74 -5.12
CA TYR A 105 -9.75 -11.64 -5.29
C TYR A 105 -10.49 -11.39 -3.99
N PHE A 106 -10.45 -10.15 -3.49
CA PHE A 106 -11.23 -9.69 -2.34
C PHE A 106 -12.22 -8.65 -2.83
N VAL A 107 -13.50 -8.85 -2.52
CA VAL A 107 -14.61 -8.01 -2.98
C VAL A 107 -15.12 -7.16 -1.82
N PHE A 108 -15.16 -5.85 -2.02
CA PHE A 108 -15.58 -4.85 -1.05
C PHE A 108 -16.66 -3.93 -1.62
N ASP A 109 -17.33 -3.17 -0.75
CA ASP A 109 -18.12 -2.02 -1.18
C ASP A 109 -17.19 -0.96 -1.79
N TYR A 110 -17.63 -0.30 -2.87
CA TYR A 110 -16.86 0.78 -3.47
C TYR A 110 -17.09 2.07 -2.68
N LEU A 111 -16.00 2.69 -2.22
CA LEU A 111 -16.01 3.95 -1.50
C LEU A 111 -15.69 5.08 -2.48
N SER A 112 -16.68 5.90 -2.81
CA SER A 112 -16.60 6.85 -3.93
C SER A 112 -15.98 8.19 -3.58
N LYS A 113 -15.84 8.52 -2.28
CA LYS A 113 -15.34 9.81 -1.81
C LYS A 113 -13.82 9.94 -1.72
N GLY A 114 -13.09 8.87 -2.13
CA GLY A 114 -11.63 8.87 -2.11
C GLY A 114 -11.02 8.67 -0.73
N ASP A 115 -9.71 8.78 -0.64
CA ASP A 115 -8.98 8.60 0.62
C ASP A 115 -8.89 9.89 1.44
N PHE A 116 -8.61 9.71 2.74
CA PHE A 116 -8.55 10.81 3.69
C PHE A 116 -7.33 11.71 3.49
N SER A 117 -6.27 11.22 2.82
CA SER A 117 -5.10 12.05 2.50
C SER A 117 -5.45 13.11 1.46
N ASP A 118 -6.13 12.71 0.39
CA ASP A 118 -6.64 13.66 -0.61
C ASP A 118 -7.72 14.57 -0.02
N PHE A 119 -8.63 14.02 0.80
CA PHE A 119 -9.60 14.85 1.52
C PHE A 119 -8.93 15.95 2.32
N LEU A 120 -7.90 15.64 3.14
CA LEU A 120 -7.17 16.62 3.95
C LEU A 120 -6.42 17.64 3.10
N LYS A 121 -5.88 17.23 1.97
CA LYS A 121 -5.16 18.12 1.03
C LYS A 121 -6.09 19.19 0.43
N TYR A 122 -7.31 18.81 0.06
CA TYR A 122 -8.28 19.73 -0.55
C TYR A 122 -9.16 20.47 0.47
N ASN A 123 -9.15 20.03 1.74
CA ASN A 123 -9.88 20.63 2.85
C ASN A 123 -8.91 20.98 4.00
N ASN A 124 -7.88 21.76 3.68
CA ASN A 124 -6.73 22.04 4.55
C ASN A 124 -7.00 22.99 5.74
N ASN A 125 -8.24 23.41 5.96
CA ASN A 125 -8.66 24.28 7.06
C ASN A 125 -9.90 23.69 7.76
N LEU A 126 -9.78 22.45 8.23
CA LEU A 126 -10.84 21.83 9.01
C LEU A 126 -11.06 22.61 10.32
N ASN A 127 -12.33 22.80 10.70
CA ASN A 127 -12.64 23.37 12.00
C ASN A 127 -12.37 22.33 13.12
N ASP A 128 -12.19 22.83 14.34
CA ASP A 128 -11.89 22.03 15.51
C ASP A 128 -12.93 20.91 15.78
N LYS A 129 -14.21 21.19 15.56
CA LYS A 129 -15.27 20.18 15.74
C LYS A 129 -15.13 19.01 14.77
N THR A 130 -14.82 19.30 13.50
CA THR A 130 -14.59 18.27 12.47
C THR A 130 -13.35 17.43 12.80
N ILE A 131 -12.28 18.07 13.29
CA ILE A 131 -11.06 17.36 13.69
C ILE A 131 -11.33 16.41 14.85
N ARG A 132 -12.05 16.87 15.89
CA ARG A 132 -12.44 16.03 17.04
C ARG A 132 -13.34 14.87 16.60
N PHE A 133 -14.28 15.13 15.72
CA PHE A 133 -15.19 14.12 15.18
C PHE A 133 -14.42 13.01 14.46
N TYR A 134 -13.59 13.35 13.48
CA TYR A 134 -12.81 12.34 12.75
C TYR A 134 -11.79 11.64 13.64
N SER A 135 -11.18 12.36 14.58
CA SER A 135 -10.30 11.73 15.59
C SER A 135 -11.04 10.67 16.40
N ALA A 136 -12.30 10.95 16.81
CA ALA A 136 -13.12 10.02 17.56
C ALA A 136 -13.54 8.80 16.73
N GLU A 137 -13.82 8.96 15.43
CA GLU A 137 -14.08 7.82 14.55
C GLU A 137 -12.85 6.91 14.45
N ILE A 138 -11.63 7.49 14.35
CA ILE A 138 -10.40 6.69 14.34
C ILE A 138 -10.21 5.99 15.70
N VAL A 139 -10.50 6.65 16.83
CA VAL A 139 -10.46 6.01 18.15
C VAL A 139 -11.41 4.81 18.22
N ASN A 140 -12.63 4.91 17.68
CA ASN A 140 -13.58 3.80 17.63
C ASN A 140 -13.06 2.63 16.79
N MET A 141 -12.41 2.92 15.64
CA MET A 141 -11.74 1.88 14.84
C MET A 141 -10.68 1.16 15.67
N LEU A 142 -9.81 1.92 16.36
CA LEU A 142 -8.72 1.36 17.16
C LEU A 142 -9.23 0.59 18.38
N GLU A 143 -10.25 1.09 19.09
CA GLU A 143 -10.90 0.36 20.16
C GLU A 143 -11.43 -1.00 19.71
N TYR A 144 -12.12 -1.02 18.56
CA TYR A 144 -12.63 -2.26 18.00
C TYR A 144 -11.50 -3.22 17.62
N LEU A 145 -10.42 -2.75 16.96
CA LEU A 145 -9.27 -3.59 16.64
C LEU A 145 -8.57 -4.12 17.91
N GLN A 146 -8.39 -3.29 18.95
CA GLN A 146 -7.84 -3.71 20.23
C GLN A 146 -8.72 -4.80 20.88
N SER A 147 -10.04 -4.67 20.82
CA SER A 147 -10.98 -5.70 21.34
C SER A 147 -10.84 -7.06 20.63
N LYS A 148 -10.32 -7.06 19.39
CA LYS A 148 -10.00 -8.25 18.59
C LYS A 148 -8.53 -8.68 18.69
N ASN A 149 -7.73 -8.00 19.52
CA ASN A 149 -6.28 -8.19 19.63
C ASN A 149 -5.52 -7.96 18.29
N ILE A 150 -5.99 -7.03 17.49
CA ILE A 150 -5.42 -6.69 16.18
C ILE A 150 -4.69 -5.34 16.26
N ILE A 151 -3.49 -5.28 15.70
CA ILE A 151 -2.72 -4.06 15.43
C ILE A 151 -2.69 -3.89 13.91
N HIS A 152 -3.03 -2.70 13.42
CA HIS A 152 -3.06 -2.40 11.99
C HIS A 152 -1.66 -2.23 11.39
N ARG A 153 -0.76 -1.52 12.07
CA ARG A 153 0.64 -1.23 11.77
C ARG A 153 0.90 -0.31 10.58
N ASP A 154 -0.09 0.05 9.81
CA ASP A 154 0.02 1.01 8.68
C ASP A 154 -1.17 1.98 8.70
N LEU A 155 -1.52 2.50 9.89
CA LEU A 155 -2.54 3.53 10.03
C LEU A 155 -2.00 4.86 9.49
N LYS A 156 -2.67 5.38 8.47
CA LYS A 156 -2.34 6.65 7.82
C LYS A 156 -3.52 7.12 6.99
N PRO A 157 -3.60 8.41 6.61
CA PRO A 157 -4.74 8.94 5.84
C PRO A 157 -4.98 8.22 4.50
N GLU A 158 -3.92 7.72 3.84
CA GLU A 158 -4.01 6.97 2.59
C GLU A 158 -4.72 5.61 2.75
N ASN A 159 -4.73 5.05 3.97
CA ASN A 159 -5.42 3.80 4.33
C ASN A 159 -6.75 4.02 5.03
N ILE A 160 -7.27 5.24 4.98
CA ILE A 160 -8.61 5.62 5.46
C ILE A 160 -9.35 6.24 4.30
N MET A 161 -10.55 5.74 4.01
CA MET A 161 -11.41 6.29 2.96
C MET A 161 -12.66 6.93 3.54
N LEU A 162 -13.35 7.76 2.76
CA LEU A 162 -14.65 8.32 3.12
C LEU A 162 -15.77 7.55 2.42
N ASP A 163 -16.81 7.22 3.18
CA ASP A 163 -18.02 6.66 2.63
C ASP A 163 -18.96 7.77 2.07
N GLU A 164 -20.10 7.38 1.52
CA GLU A 164 -21.07 8.28 0.92
C GLU A 164 -21.61 9.36 1.89
N LYS A 165 -21.59 9.07 3.19
CA LYS A 165 -22.00 9.98 4.26
C LYS A 165 -20.86 10.79 4.86
N ASN A 166 -19.66 10.68 4.29
CA ASN A 166 -18.40 11.26 4.75
C ASN A 166 -17.89 10.69 6.07
N HIS A 167 -18.31 9.49 6.48
CA HIS A 167 -17.70 8.77 7.59
C HIS A 167 -16.42 8.07 7.14
N LEU A 168 -15.46 7.97 8.06
CA LEU A 168 -14.19 7.31 7.81
C LEU A 168 -14.34 5.78 7.81
N LYS A 169 -13.61 5.13 6.90
CA LYS A 169 -13.48 3.67 6.82
C LYS A 169 -12.01 3.28 6.68
N LEU A 170 -11.51 2.52 7.64
CA LEU A 170 -10.18 1.94 7.60
C LEU A 170 -10.14 0.81 6.58
N ILE A 171 -9.13 0.86 5.70
CA ILE A 171 -8.90 -0.12 4.63
C ILE A 171 -7.49 -0.72 4.75
N ASP A 172 -7.19 -1.73 3.93
CA ASP A 172 -5.87 -2.36 3.74
C ASP A 172 -5.29 -3.04 4.99
N PHE A 173 -5.73 -4.27 5.22
CA PHE A 173 -5.31 -5.13 6.33
C PHE A 173 -4.12 -6.05 6.00
N ALA A 174 -3.33 -5.74 4.95
CA ALA A 174 -2.20 -6.58 4.53
C ALA A 174 -1.03 -6.61 5.53
N THR A 175 -0.92 -5.61 6.41
CA THR A 175 0.20 -5.45 7.36
C THR A 175 -0.15 -5.78 8.80
N VAL A 176 -1.35 -6.23 9.08
CA VAL A 176 -1.85 -6.44 10.46
C VAL A 176 -1.04 -7.48 11.26
N LYS A 177 -1.07 -7.33 12.59
CA LYS A 177 -0.57 -8.33 13.54
C LYS A 177 -1.64 -8.66 14.56
N ILE A 178 -1.78 -9.94 14.91
CA ILE A 178 -2.64 -10.40 16.00
C ILE A 178 -1.78 -10.68 17.23
N ILE A 179 -2.17 -10.08 18.37
CA ILE A 179 -1.49 -10.29 19.66
C ILE A 179 -2.13 -11.50 20.35
N ASN A 180 -1.30 -12.33 21.01
CA ASN A 180 -1.70 -13.42 21.91
C ASN A 180 -2.64 -14.49 21.34
N LYS A 181 -2.83 -14.60 20.03
CA LYS A 181 -3.38 -15.83 19.48
C LYS A 181 -2.25 -16.84 19.27
N LYS A 182 -2.41 -18.04 19.79
CA LYS A 182 -1.95 -19.25 19.12
C LYS A 182 -2.70 -19.30 17.78
N PHE A 183 -2.34 -18.42 16.88
CA PHE A 183 -2.75 -18.55 15.49
C PHE A 183 -2.28 -19.94 15.08
N ASP A 184 -3.15 -20.68 14.44
CA ASP A 184 -2.94 -22.06 14.04
C ASP A 184 -1.49 -22.23 13.56
N LYS A 185 -0.57 -22.51 14.52
CA LYS A 185 0.84 -22.76 14.20
C LYS A 185 0.96 -23.88 13.17
N GLU A 186 -0.06 -24.77 13.14
CA GLU A 186 -0.18 -25.85 12.18
C GLU A 186 -0.50 -25.31 10.77
N LYS A 187 -1.42 -24.34 10.60
CA LYS A 187 -1.68 -23.72 9.30
C LYS A 187 -0.51 -22.88 8.80
N MET A 188 0.17 -22.16 9.71
CA MET A 188 1.37 -21.39 9.35
C MET A 188 2.57 -22.29 9.08
N ALA A 189 2.73 -23.39 9.83
CA ALA A 189 3.74 -24.39 9.57
C ALA A 189 3.51 -25.06 8.21
N PHE A 190 2.26 -25.40 7.88
CA PHE A 190 1.90 -25.99 6.59
C PHE A 190 2.21 -25.05 5.40
N ILE A 191 1.95 -23.75 5.53
CA ILE A 191 2.28 -22.74 4.51
C ILE A 191 3.80 -22.63 4.37
N ASN A 192 4.54 -22.58 5.50
CA ASN A 192 5.99 -22.48 5.52
C ASN A 192 6.71 -23.77 5.08
N GLU A 193 6.15 -24.94 5.35
CA GLU A 193 6.67 -26.23 4.87
C GLU A 193 6.49 -26.38 3.35
N ASN A 194 5.34 -25.99 2.82
CA ASN A 194 5.12 -25.96 1.37
C ASN A 194 6.01 -24.92 0.65
N GLU A 195 6.41 -23.84 1.32
CA GLU A 195 7.43 -22.91 0.79
C GLU A 195 8.83 -23.54 0.78
N LYS A 196 9.17 -24.42 1.75
CA LYS A 196 10.46 -25.13 1.83
C LYS A 196 10.57 -26.28 0.83
N THR A 197 9.52 -27.07 0.63
CA THR A 197 9.52 -28.19 -0.33
C THR A 197 9.71 -27.72 -1.75
N ASN A 198 9.04 -26.61 -2.15
CA ASN A 198 9.22 -26.01 -3.47
C ASN A 198 10.63 -25.43 -3.72
N LEU A 199 11.39 -25.09 -2.67
CA LEU A 199 12.79 -24.66 -2.80
C LEU A 199 13.74 -25.84 -3.01
N ASN A 200 13.44 -26.99 -2.40
CA ASN A 200 14.25 -28.20 -2.56
C ASN A 200 14.07 -28.82 -3.94
N ASP A 201 12.84 -28.78 -4.49
CA ASP A 201 12.56 -29.27 -5.85
C ASP A 201 13.23 -28.41 -6.93
N ASN A 202 13.27 -27.09 -6.76
CA ASN A 202 13.99 -26.18 -7.68
C ASN A 202 15.51 -26.36 -7.58
N ASN A 203 16.07 -26.63 -6.38
CA ASN A 203 17.50 -26.90 -6.22
C ASN A 203 17.88 -28.27 -6.80
N ASN A 204 17.00 -29.29 -6.72
CA ASN A 204 17.21 -30.58 -7.36
C ASN A 204 17.15 -30.49 -8.90
N ILE A 205 16.32 -29.61 -9.46
CA ILE A 205 16.27 -29.35 -10.90
C ILE A 205 17.54 -28.62 -11.37
N MET A 206 18.04 -27.62 -10.62
CA MET A 206 19.31 -26.95 -10.95
C MET A 206 20.51 -27.90 -10.82
N ASN A 207 20.57 -28.72 -9.76
CA ASN A 207 21.65 -29.69 -9.59
C ASN A 207 21.65 -30.80 -10.64
N ASN A 208 20.49 -31.12 -11.23
CA ASN A 208 20.40 -32.09 -12.33
C ASN A 208 20.78 -31.48 -13.70
N ILE A 209 20.71 -30.16 -13.85
CA ILE A 209 21.18 -29.45 -15.05
C ILE A 209 22.71 -29.32 -15.01
N ASP A 210 23.30 -29.05 -13.86
CA ASP A 210 24.75 -28.93 -13.69
C ASP A 210 25.47 -30.29 -13.78
N ASN A 211 24.84 -31.39 -13.42
CA ASN A 211 25.41 -32.75 -13.54
C ASN A 211 25.42 -33.32 -14.96
N ASN A 212 24.71 -32.73 -15.90
CA ASN A 212 24.75 -33.16 -17.32
C ASN A 212 25.79 -32.44 -18.18
N ASN A 213 26.46 -31.40 -17.64
CA ASN A 213 27.48 -30.62 -18.36
C ASN A 213 28.92 -30.89 -17.92
N ASN A 214 29.18 -31.81 -16.96
CA ASN A 214 30.52 -32.09 -16.47
C ASN A 214 31.02 -33.47 -16.95
N ASN A 215 31.20 -33.61 -18.26
CA ASN A 215 32.09 -34.61 -18.83
C ASN A 215 32.99 -33.95 -19.89
N ILE A 216 33.94 -33.15 -19.49
CA ILE A 216 35.19 -32.83 -20.22
C ILE A 216 36.17 -32.18 -19.23
N ASP A 217 37.30 -32.88 -19.09
CA ASP A 217 38.64 -32.48 -18.64
C ASP A 217 38.98 -32.21 -17.15
N ASN A 218 39.83 -33.17 -16.72
CA ASN A 218 40.64 -33.20 -15.53
C ASN A 218 41.73 -32.12 -15.45
N ASN A 219 42.14 -31.88 -14.21
CA ASN A 219 43.37 -31.32 -13.71
C ASN A 219 43.40 -29.85 -13.29
N LYS A 220 43.25 -29.61 -12.00
CA LYS A 220 44.32 -29.08 -11.12
C LYS A 220 43.83 -28.88 -9.67
N ASN A 221 44.58 -29.50 -8.74
CA ASN A 221 44.54 -29.25 -7.30
C ASN A 221 44.81 -27.80 -6.95
N ILE A 222 44.09 -27.27 -5.98
CA ILE A 222 44.63 -26.34 -4.97
C ILE A 222 43.75 -26.44 -3.71
N ASP A 223 44.41 -26.84 -2.60
CA ASP A 223 43.96 -26.77 -1.23
C ASP A 223 43.67 -25.34 -0.80
N ASN A 224 42.62 -25.13 -0.02
CA ASN A 224 42.64 -24.05 0.97
C ASN A 224 41.68 -24.32 2.13
N ASN A 225 42.29 -24.75 3.21
CA ASN A 225 41.82 -24.62 4.59
C ASN A 225 41.73 -23.13 4.95
N TYR A 226 40.64 -22.68 5.52
CA TYR A 226 40.61 -21.45 6.31
C TYR A 226 40.02 -21.72 7.69
N ASN A 227 40.92 -21.75 8.66
CA ASN A 227 40.67 -21.60 10.09
C ASN A 227 40.23 -20.16 10.38
N ILE A 228 39.14 -20.01 11.13
CA ILE A 228 38.73 -18.73 11.71
C ILE A 228 39.39 -18.61 13.09
N ASN A 229 40.33 -17.70 13.20
CA ASN A 229 40.83 -17.21 14.50
C ASN A 229 40.32 -15.79 14.72
N ASN A 230 39.66 -15.62 15.86
CA ASN A 230 39.23 -14.36 16.44
C ASN A 230 40.40 -13.44 16.74
N ASN A 231 40.41 -12.22 16.22
CA ASN A 231 41.06 -11.08 16.84
C ASN A 231 40.15 -9.86 16.67
N ILE A 232 39.68 -9.33 17.78
CA ILE A 232 38.86 -8.14 17.88
C ILE A 232 39.82 -6.94 17.92
N ASP A 233 39.85 -6.15 16.86
CA ASP A 233 40.44 -4.82 16.88
C ASP A 233 39.30 -3.77 16.97
N ASN A 234 39.32 -3.05 18.10
CA ASN A 234 38.43 -1.96 18.47
C ASN A 234 38.77 -0.66 17.71
N ASN A 235 38.39 -0.50 16.45
CA ASN A 235 38.45 0.80 15.75
C ASN A 235 37.53 0.91 14.53
N ASN A 236 36.28 0.40 14.59
CA ASN A 236 35.30 0.55 13.47
C ASN A 236 33.85 0.66 13.95
N LEU A 237 33.58 1.42 15.00
CA LEU A 237 32.19 1.62 15.50
C LEU A 237 31.34 2.53 14.61
N ASP A 238 31.94 3.37 13.76
CA ASP A 238 31.18 4.31 12.91
C ASP A 238 30.72 3.73 11.56
N ASN A 239 31.24 2.57 11.13
CA ASN A 239 30.90 1.98 9.83
C ASN A 239 29.77 0.94 9.88
N GLU A 240 29.55 0.27 11.00
CA GLU A 240 28.47 -0.71 11.14
C GLU A 240 27.10 -0.06 11.25
N ASP A 241 26.98 1.06 11.96
CA ASP A 241 25.74 1.84 12.05
C ASP A 241 25.27 2.36 10.69
N ASN A 242 26.20 2.75 9.81
CA ASN A 242 25.89 3.19 8.45
C ASN A 242 25.44 2.04 7.53
N GLN A 243 25.95 0.82 7.71
CA GLN A 243 25.53 -0.34 6.93
C GLN A 243 24.18 -0.89 7.40
N ILE A 244 23.92 -0.91 8.72
CA ILE A 244 22.65 -1.33 9.31
C ILE A 244 21.55 -0.33 8.92
N ASN A 245 21.81 0.97 9.01
CA ASN A 245 20.89 2.02 8.58
C ASN A 245 20.62 2.00 7.07
N LYS A 246 21.62 1.66 6.23
CA LYS A 246 21.47 1.51 4.79
C LYS A 246 20.62 0.28 4.40
N LYS A 247 20.70 -0.82 5.18
CA LYS A 247 19.86 -2.01 4.99
C LYS A 247 18.42 -1.79 5.45
N ARG A 248 18.20 -1.00 6.52
CA ARG A 248 16.89 -0.60 7.04
C ARG A 248 16.15 0.34 6.08
N SER A 249 16.84 1.31 5.46
CA SER A 249 16.23 2.24 4.51
C SER A 249 15.76 1.60 3.20
N MET A 250 16.27 0.42 2.83
CA MET A 250 15.91 -0.28 1.59
C MET A 250 14.68 -1.20 1.72
N SER A 251 14.20 -1.50 2.93
CA SER A 251 13.08 -2.43 3.14
C SER A 251 11.78 -1.76 3.58
N PHE A 252 11.81 -0.47 3.89
CA PHE A 252 10.63 0.23 4.38
C PHE A 252 9.79 0.76 3.20
N VAL A 253 8.74 0.02 2.85
CA VAL A 253 7.71 0.42 1.87
C VAL A 253 6.51 0.93 2.68
N GLY A 254 6.50 2.23 3.01
CA GLY A 254 5.41 2.88 3.74
C GLY A 254 5.70 4.38 3.93
N SER A 255 4.70 5.15 4.33
CA SER A 255 4.88 6.56 4.67
C SER A 255 5.67 6.67 5.97
N ALA A 256 6.95 7.03 5.88
CA ALA A 256 7.87 7.15 7.00
C ALA A 256 7.36 8.05 8.15
N GLU A 257 6.47 8.98 7.82
CA GLU A 257 5.96 10.03 8.71
C GLU A 257 5.04 9.53 9.85
N TYR A 258 4.51 8.31 9.75
CA TYR A 258 3.57 7.72 10.74
C TYR A 258 4.21 6.58 11.54
N VAL A 259 5.48 6.26 11.26
CA VAL A 259 6.19 5.17 11.91
C VAL A 259 6.49 5.52 13.36
N SER A 260 6.20 4.60 14.25
CA SER A 260 6.45 4.78 15.69
C SER A 260 7.90 4.46 16.08
N PRO A 261 8.43 5.06 17.17
CA PRO A 261 9.81 4.85 17.63
C PRO A 261 10.16 3.37 17.87
N GLU A 262 9.23 2.59 18.44
CA GLU A 262 9.47 1.17 18.69
C GLU A 262 9.67 0.38 17.39
N ILE A 263 8.97 0.73 16.32
CA ILE A 263 9.15 0.06 15.02
C ILE A 263 10.49 0.43 14.39
N LEU A 264 10.96 1.68 14.56
CA LEU A 264 12.30 2.09 14.12
C LEU A 264 13.41 1.35 14.87
N SER A 265 13.17 0.96 16.12
CA SER A 265 14.11 0.24 16.97
C SER A 265 13.98 -1.28 16.86
N ASP A 266 13.28 -1.81 15.84
CA ASP A 266 13.00 -3.24 15.61
C ASP A 266 12.30 -3.93 16.81
N ASN A 267 11.61 -3.16 17.64
CA ASN A 267 10.81 -3.71 18.73
C ASN A 267 9.46 -4.23 18.22
N GLU A 268 8.86 -5.11 19.02
CA GLU A 268 7.55 -5.67 18.71
C GLU A 268 6.46 -4.59 18.70
N PRO A 269 5.60 -4.55 17.65
CA PRO A 269 4.46 -3.66 17.64
C PRO A 269 3.46 -3.99 18.75
N SER A 270 2.86 -2.95 19.31
CA SER A 270 1.80 -3.00 20.31
C SER A 270 0.60 -2.16 19.87
N PHE A 271 -0.48 -2.11 20.64
CA PHE A 271 -1.58 -1.18 20.38
C PHE A 271 -1.11 0.28 20.33
N GLY A 272 -0.07 0.62 21.11
CA GLY A 272 0.57 1.93 21.09
C GLY A 272 1.12 2.32 19.72
N THR A 273 1.43 1.37 18.84
CA THR A 273 1.91 1.62 17.47
C THR A 273 0.86 2.38 16.64
N ASP A 274 -0.39 1.93 16.65
CA ASP A 274 -1.48 2.61 15.93
C ASP A 274 -1.89 3.92 16.63
N ILE A 275 -1.76 3.99 17.96
CA ILE A 275 -1.98 5.22 18.74
C ILE A 275 -0.98 6.33 18.38
N TRP A 276 0.29 5.99 18.14
CA TRP A 276 1.26 6.95 17.62
C TRP A 276 0.84 7.54 16.27
N ALA A 277 0.41 6.68 15.36
CA ALA A 277 -0.08 7.11 14.05
C ALA A 277 -1.33 8.02 14.18
N LEU A 278 -2.24 7.73 15.11
CA LEU A 278 -3.37 8.62 15.44
C LEU A 278 -2.86 10.01 15.87
N GLY A 279 -1.85 10.09 16.74
CA GLY A 279 -1.24 11.36 17.15
C GLY A 279 -0.69 12.16 15.96
N CYS A 280 -0.01 11.49 15.02
CA CYS A 280 0.47 12.11 13.79
C CYS A 280 -0.67 12.60 12.89
N ILE A 281 -1.78 11.85 12.80
CA ILE A 281 -2.96 12.22 12.00
C ILE A 281 -3.67 13.44 12.63
N ILE A 282 -3.86 13.47 13.95
CA ILE A 282 -4.48 14.62 14.63
C ILE A 282 -3.61 15.87 14.42
N TYR A 283 -2.30 15.76 14.60
CA TYR A 283 -1.40 16.86 14.32
C TYR A 283 -1.53 17.34 12.87
N LYS A 284 -1.56 16.43 11.89
CA LYS A 284 -1.73 16.75 10.47
C LYS A 284 -3.05 17.47 10.17
N MET A 285 -4.14 17.10 10.82
CA MET A 285 -5.42 17.77 10.65
C MET A 285 -5.39 19.25 11.10
N TYR A 286 -4.59 19.60 12.12
CA TYR A 286 -4.42 21.00 12.55
C TYR A 286 -3.37 21.77 11.75
N TYR A 287 -2.27 21.10 11.36
CA TYR A 287 -1.07 21.79 10.83
C TYR A 287 -0.82 21.51 9.34
N ASN A 288 -1.65 20.73 8.66
CA ASN A 288 -1.50 20.28 7.26
C ASN A 288 -0.16 19.59 6.96
N LYS A 289 0.55 19.18 7.97
CA LYS A 289 1.82 18.42 7.92
C LYS A 289 1.94 17.52 9.13
N THR A 290 2.70 16.43 9.03
CA THR A 290 3.00 15.56 10.17
C THR A 290 4.02 16.20 11.12
N PRO A 291 4.06 15.79 12.42
CA PRO A 291 4.91 16.47 13.41
C PRO A 291 6.41 16.29 13.16
N PHE A 292 6.81 15.23 12.45
CA PHE A 292 8.21 14.84 12.26
C PHE A 292 8.69 14.95 10.81
N ILE A 293 7.89 15.57 9.93
CA ILE A 293 8.21 15.70 8.50
C ILE A 293 9.55 16.40 8.27
N ASP A 294 10.33 15.89 7.32
CA ASP A 294 11.57 16.49 6.86
C ASP A 294 11.84 16.11 5.39
N LYS A 295 12.92 16.64 4.80
CA LYS A 295 13.29 16.50 3.39
C LYS A 295 13.64 15.05 2.99
N THR A 296 14.10 14.24 3.92
CA THR A 296 14.51 12.85 3.66
C THR A 296 13.96 11.91 4.72
N GLN A 297 13.72 10.66 4.34
CA GLN A 297 13.29 9.61 5.27
C GLN A 297 14.23 9.46 6.47
N TYR A 298 15.52 9.57 6.27
CA TYR A 298 16.51 9.53 7.33
C TYR A 298 16.30 10.66 8.38
N LEU A 299 16.04 11.88 7.92
CA LEU A 299 15.79 13.02 8.82
C LEU A 299 14.45 12.86 9.55
N ILE A 300 13.43 12.32 8.88
CA ILE A 300 12.15 11.97 9.52
C ILE A 300 12.38 11.00 10.67
N PHE A 301 13.13 9.92 10.44
CA PHE A 301 13.44 8.93 11.48
C PHE A 301 14.22 9.55 12.65
N LYS A 302 15.20 10.41 12.38
CA LYS A 302 15.91 11.17 13.43
C LYS A 302 14.96 12.07 14.23
N ASN A 303 14.01 12.73 13.57
CA ASN A 303 13.03 13.59 14.26
C ASN A 303 12.09 12.75 15.14
N ILE A 304 11.67 11.57 14.68
CA ILE A 304 10.89 10.63 15.48
C ILE A 304 11.69 10.16 16.72
N GLU A 305 12.97 9.82 16.55
CA GLU A 305 13.85 9.42 17.65
C GLU A 305 14.07 10.55 18.67
N LYS A 306 14.21 11.80 18.24
CA LYS A 306 14.26 12.97 19.14
C LYS A 306 12.95 13.18 19.87
N ASN A 307 11.85 13.02 19.18
CA ASN A 307 10.48 13.24 19.67
C ASN A 307 10.23 14.69 20.15
N GLU A 308 10.75 15.66 19.44
CA GLU A 308 10.49 17.07 19.70
C GLU A 308 9.28 17.52 18.87
N ILE A 309 8.13 17.73 19.53
CA ILE A 309 6.90 18.15 18.87
C ILE A 309 6.88 19.69 18.86
N ASN A 310 6.95 20.27 17.67
CA ASN A 310 6.87 21.73 17.50
C ASN A 310 5.43 22.14 17.16
N PHE A 311 4.83 22.97 18.03
CA PHE A 311 3.54 23.60 17.80
C PHE A 311 3.78 25.03 17.27
N ASP A 312 3.53 25.25 15.97
CA ASP A 312 3.71 26.55 15.33
C ASP A 312 2.82 27.60 16.01
N SER A 313 3.44 28.64 16.59
CA SER A 313 2.74 29.71 17.30
C SER A 313 1.82 30.58 16.42
N ASN A 314 2.02 30.52 15.09
CA ASN A 314 1.16 31.22 14.14
C ASN A 314 -0.18 30.50 13.90
N ILE A 315 -0.30 29.23 14.29
CA ILE A 315 -1.52 28.44 14.19
C ILE A 315 -2.09 28.23 15.59
N SER A 316 -3.18 28.92 15.89
CA SER A 316 -3.86 28.78 17.19
C SER A 316 -4.68 27.49 17.20
N ILE A 317 -4.34 26.56 18.09
CA ILE A 317 -5.13 25.36 18.36
C ILE A 317 -5.47 25.27 19.85
N PRO A 318 -6.59 24.62 20.24
CA PRO A 318 -6.96 24.43 21.63
C PRO A 318 -5.87 23.75 22.47
N GLU A 319 -5.75 24.12 23.74
CA GLU A 319 -4.73 23.52 24.64
C GLU A 319 -4.98 22.02 24.87
N ASP A 320 -6.23 21.59 24.95
CA ASP A 320 -6.57 20.17 25.02
C ASP A 320 -6.20 19.39 23.75
N ALA A 321 -6.18 20.04 22.58
CA ALA A 321 -5.65 19.45 21.35
C ALA A 321 -4.12 19.29 21.39
N LYS A 322 -3.39 20.28 21.94
CA LYS A 322 -1.94 20.14 22.15
C LYS A 322 -1.63 19.06 23.17
N ASP A 323 -2.44 18.97 24.20
CA ASP A 323 -2.26 17.99 25.28
C ASP A 323 -2.46 16.56 24.79
N ILE A 324 -3.57 16.29 24.08
CA ILE A 324 -3.82 14.94 23.55
C ILE A 324 -2.70 14.53 22.57
N ILE A 325 -2.28 15.40 21.66
CA ILE A 325 -1.19 15.11 20.72
C ILE A 325 0.08 14.70 21.49
N LYS A 326 0.45 15.44 22.56
CA LYS A 326 1.61 15.09 23.39
C LYS A 326 1.45 13.73 24.05
N GLN A 327 0.26 13.40 24.57
CA GLN A 327 0.00 12.14 25.25
C GLN A 327 -0.03 10.94 24.29
N LEU A 328 -0.43 11.13 23.02
CA LEU A 328 -0.38 10.10 22.00
C LEU A 328 1.03 9.87 21.42
N LEU A 329 1.88 10.90 21.42
CA LEU A 329 3.26 10.86 20.87
C LEU A 329 4.33 10.66 21.95
N ILE A 330 4.04 9.88 23.00
CA ILE A 330 5.03 9.45 23.99
C ILE A 330 5.86 8.30 23.39
N LYS A 331 7.19 8.29 23.61
CA LYS A 331 8.08 7.25 23.05
C LYS A 331 7.72 5.84 23.52
N ASP A 332 7.47 5.67 24.82
CA ASP A 332 7.05 4.39 25.38
C ASP A 332 5.62 4.05 24.92
N PRO A 333 5.42 2.99 24.14
CA PRO A 333 4.11 2.66 23.59
C PRO A 333 3.07 2.30 24.65
N PHE A 334 3.46 1.84 25.84
CA PHE A 334 2.56 1.47 26.93
C PHE A 334 2.15 2.66 27.82
N LEU A 335 2.88 3.76 27.73
CA LEU A 335 2.58 5.02 28.39
C LEU A 335 1.79 6.00 27.49
N ARG A 336 1.59 5.67 26.21
CA ARG A 336 0.72 6.43 25.30
C ARG A 336 -0.72 6.27 25.75
N LEU A 337 -1.43 7.39 25.82
CA LEU A 337 -2.87 7.39 26.14
C LEU A 337 -3.64 6.62 25.04
N GLY A 338 -4.27 5.52 25.39
CA GLY A 338 -4.93 4.57 24.47
C GLY A 338 -4.07 3.36 24.09
N GLY A 339 -2.75 3.36 24.37
CA GLY A 339 -1.83 2.26 24.06
C GLY A 339 -1.57 1.28 25.20
N GLY A 340 -1.98 1.62 26.42
CA GLY A 340 -1.79 0.80 27.60
C GLY A 340 -2.79 -0.36 27.72
N ASN A 341 -2.51 -1.27 28.62
CA ASN A 341 -3.40 -2.40 28.92
C ASN A 341 -4.76 -1.93 29.41
N LEU A 342 -5.80 -2.68 29.09
CA LEU A 342 -7.17 -2.40 29.53
C LEU A 342 -7.23 -2.32 31.07
N GLY A 343 -7.88 -1.27 31.58
CA GLY A 343 -7.98 -0.95 33.02
C GLY A 343 -6.78 -0.13 33.54
N SER A 344 -5.76 0.14 32.76
CA SER A 344 -4.70 1.08 33.11
C SER A 344 -5.12 2.54 32.86
N LYS A 345 -4.42 3.49 33.48
CA LYS A 345 -4.64 4.92 33.22
C LYS A 345 -4.30 5.36 31.79
N TYR A 346 -3.69 4.48 31.00
CA TYR A 346 -3.30 4.71 29.62
C TYR A 346 -4.11 3.86 28.63
N ASP A 347 -5.21 3.24 29.06
CA ASP A 347 -6.03 2.41 28.18
C ASP A 347 -6.90 3.25 27.22
N ILE A 348 -7.56 2.57 26.29
CA ILE A 348 -8.42 3.21 25.29
C ILE A 348 -9.61 3.94 25.90
N ASN A 349 -10.13 3.46 27.06
CA ASN A 349 -11.23 4.13 27.77
C ASN A 349 -10.75 5.45 28.38
N SER A 350 -9.51 5.51 28.83
CA SER A 350 -8.90 6.74 29.35
C SER A 350 -8.68 7.76 28.21
N LEU A 351 -8.32 7.30 27.01
CA LEU A 351 -8.24 8.15 25.82
C LEU A 351 -9.60 8.76 25.47
N LYS A 352 -10.68 7.97 25.47
CA LYS A 352 -12.05 8.46 25.19
C LYS A 352 -12.54 9.49 26.20
N LYS A 353 -12.01 9.49 27.42
CA LYS A 353 -12.33 10.46 28.49
C LYS A 353 -11.49 11.73 28.48
N HIS A 354 -10.53 11.84 27.57
CA HIS A 354 -9.68 13.02 27.48
C HIS A 354 -10.50 14.28 27.13
N PRO A 355 -10.22 15.47 27.70
CA PRO A 355 -10.97 16.71 27.45
C PRO A 355 -11.14 17.06 25.96
N PHE A 356 -10.20 16.67 25.11
CA PHE A 356 -10.29 16.81 23.66
C PHE A 356 -11.55 16.18 23.07
N PHE A 357 -12.10 15.13 23.68
CA PHE A 357 -13.32 14.45 23.24
C PHE A 357 -14.57 14.86 24.03
N ASN A 358 -14.50 15.96 24.81
CA ASN A 358 -15.70 16.47 25.46
C ASN A 358 -16.80 16.74 24.43
N ASN A 359 -18.03 16.32 24.75
CA ASN A 359 -19.21 16.41 23.90
C ASN A 359 -19.23 15.47 22.68
N ILE A 360 -18.31 14.52 22.58
CA ILE A 360 -18.38 13.43 21.59
C ILE A 360 -19.14 12.25 22.18
N ASN A 361 -20.17 11.81 21.51
CA ASN A 361 -20.87 10.56 21.85
C ASN A 361 -20.29 9.42 21.02
N PHE A 362 -19.30 8.71 21.56
CA PHE A 362 -18.62 7.62 20.88
C PHE A 362 -19.56 6.48 20.45
N ASP A 363 -20.62 6.20 21.20
CA ASP A 363 -21.54 5.10 20.89
C ASP A 363 -22.49 5.45 19.74
N ASN A 364 -22.71 6.74 19.49
CA ASN A 364 -23.65 7.20 18.46
C ASN A 364 -22.99 7.96 17.29
N ILE A 365 -21.70 8.19 17.33
CA ILE A 365 -20.97 9.04 16.36
C ILE A 365 -21.20 8.63 14.90
N ILE A 366 -21.37 7.34 14.64
CA ILE A 366 -21.62 6.82 13.29
C ILE A 366 -22.99 7.21 12.72
N ASN A 367 -23.93 7.62 13.56
CA ASN A 367 -25.26 8.08 13.17
C ASN A 367 -25.33 9.62 13.08
N GLU A 368 -24.26 10.31 13.48
CA GLU A 368 -24.17 11.76 13.41
C GLU A 368 -23.50 12.15 12.10
N ASN A 369 -23.98 13.22 11.46
CA ASN A 369 -23.24 13.75 10.31
C ASN A 369 -21.95 14.40 10.76
N PRO A 370 -20.82 14.21 10.06
CA PRO A 370 -19.59 14.95 10.34
C PRO A 370 -19.88 16.46 10.39
N PRO A 371 -19.47 17.17 11.46
CA PRO A 371 -19.78 18.59 11.63
C PRO A 371 -18.91 19.44 10.73
N PHE A 372 -19.46 20.08 9.72
CA PHE A 372 -18.76 20.99 8.84
C PHE A 372 -19.54 22.31 8.73
N GLU A 373 -18.81 23.42 8.75
CA GLU A 373 -19.38 24.75 8.59
C GLU A 373 -19.55 25.17 7.12
N LYS A 374 -18.82 24.48 6.22
CA LYS A 374 -18.86 24.67 4.77
C LYS A 374 -18.90 23.29 4.11
N GLU A 375 -19.47 23.21 2.91
CA GLU A 375 -19.38 21.99 2.12
C GLU A 375 -17.91 21.57 1.91
N PHE A 376 -17.65 20.28 2.11
CA PHE A 376 -16.32 19.73 1.83
C PHE A 376 -16.00 19.84 0.34
N ASN A 377 -14.77 20.18 0.04
CA ASN A 377 -14.26 20.22 -1.31
C ASN A 377 -13.92 18.81 -1.80
N PHE A 378 -14.80 18.25 -2.63
CA PHE A 378 -14.58 16.98 -3.32
C PHE A 378 -14.23 17.18 -4.81
N SER A 379 -13.70 18.34 -5.21
CA SER A 379 -13.34 18.62 -6.61
C SER A 379 -12.34 17.60 -7.18
N TYR A 380 -11.53 16.96 -6.33
CA TYR A 380 -10.61 15.90 -6.73
C TYR A 380 -11.31 14.61 -7.20
N LEU A 381 -12.62 14.44 -6.87
CA LEU A 381 -13.44 13.33 -7.39
C LEU A 381 -14.00 13.63 -8.79
N ASN A 382 -14.09 14.90 -9.15
CA ASN A 382 -14.70 15.34 -10.40
C ASN A 382 -13.74 15.26 -11.59
N THR A 383 -12.53 14.75 -11.43
CA THR A 383 -11.65 14.46 -12.57
C THR A 383 -12.20 13.36 -13.46
N ASP A 384 -13.28 12.66 -13.02
CA ASP A 384 -13.90 11.56 -13.77
C ASP A 384 -15.32 11.82 -14.29
N SER A 385 -15.99 12.97 -14.00
CA SER A 385 -17.32 13.23 -14.60
C SER A 385 -17.81 14.65 -14.35
N ASN A 386 -17.75 15.50 -15.32
CA ASN A 386 -18.61 16.60 -15.74
C ASN A 386 -17.84 17.84 -16.18
N ASN A 387 -17.44 17.86 -17.43
CA ASN A 387 -17.46 19.07 -18.23
C ASN A 387 -18.05 18.74 -19.61
N ASN A 388 -19.37 18.91 -19.71
CA ASN A 388 -20.01 19.09 -20.99
C ASN A 388 -19.59 20.49 -21.50
N ASN A 389 -18.58 20.52 -22.31
CA ASN A 389 -18.33 21.29 -23.52
C ASN A 389 -16.80 21.46 -23.69
N ASN A 390 -16.34 20.85 -24.79
CA ASN A 390 -14.98 20.83 -25.31
C ASN A 390 -14.03 19.77 -24.72
N ASP A 391 -13.89 18.67 -25.48
CA ASP A 391 -12.81 17.67 -25.46
C ASP A 391 -12.41 17.15 -24.08
N ASN A 392 -13.16 16.17 -23.56
CA ASN A 392 -12.80 15.39 -22.38
C ASN A 392 -11.50 14.63 -22.64
N ILE A 393 -10.37 15.23 -22.24
CA ILE A 393 -9.06 14.59 -22.25
C ILE A 393 -8.89 13.86 -20.93
N GLU A 394 -9.18 12.57 -20.91
CA GLU A 394 -8.97 11.69 -19.75
C GLU A 394 -7.50 11.25 -19.65
N ILE A 395 -6.94 11.17 -18.44
CA ILE A 395 -5.61 10.59 -18.21
C ILE A 395 -5.75 9.08 -18.07
N LEU A 396 -5.27 8.34 -19.06
CA LEU A 396 -5.29 6.87 -19.04
C LEU A 396 -4.19 6.27 -18.15
N LYS A 397 -3.04 6.95 -18.05
CA LYS A 397 -1.92 6.55 -17.20
C LYS A 397 -0.95 7.70 -16.97
N GLU A 398 -0.45 7.82 -15.74
CA GLU A 398 0.69 8.70 -15.45
C GLU A 398 1.68 8.05 -14.49
N ASP A 399 2.97 8.30 -14.68
CA ASP A 399 4.05 7.86 -13.79
C ASP A 399 5.28 8.78 -13.94
N ILE A 400 6.19 8.72 -12.96
CA ILE A 400 7.52 9.34 -13.09
C ILE A 400 8.49 8.31 -13.68
N LEU A 401 8.84 8.49 -14.93
CA LEU A 401 9.72 7.62 -15.71
C LEU A 401 11.07 8.29 -15.98
N GLU A 402 12.09 7.48 -16.29
CA GLU A 402 13.34 7.95 -16.82
C GLU A 402 13.29 7.93 -18.36
N LYS A 403 13.26 9.11 -18.98
CA LYS A 403 13.27 9.27 -20.44
C LYS A 403 14.69 9.51 -20.96
N LYS A 404 15.11 8.74 -21.96
CA LYS A 404 16.43 8.92 -22.63
C LYS A 404 16.44 10.22 -23.41
N SER A 405 17.45 11.08 -23.14
CA SER A 405 17.71 12.29 -23.91
C SER A 405 18.56 11.97 -25.15
N PRO A 406 18.64 12.87 -26.16
CA PRO A 406 19.52 12.73 -27.31
C PRO A 406 21.01 12.58 -26.94
N TRP A 407 21.43 13.11 -25.80
CA TRP A 407 22.80 13.12 -25.28
C TRP A 407 23.12 11.94 -24.36
N PHE A 408 22.46 10.80 -24.55
CA PHE A 408 22.68 9.53 -23.82
C PHE A 408 22.36 9.53 -22.31
N HIS A 409 21.87 10.63 -21.73
CA HIS A 409 21.45 10.68 -20.33
C HIS A 409 19.96 10.35 -20.19
N TYR A 410 19.60 9.74 -19.08
CA TYR A 410 18.21 9.54 -18.68
C TYR A 410 17.79 10.65 -17.72
N ASN A 411 16.67 11.30 -18.01
CA ASN A 411 16.09 12.34 -17.16
C ASN A 411 14.75 11.87 -16.61
N LYS A 412 14.49 12.11 -15.33
CA LYS A 412 13.18 11.88 -14.75
C LYS A 412 12.15 12.81 -15.39
N ARG A 413 11.02 12.24 -15.80
CA ARG A 413 9.88 12.94 -16.38
C ARG A 413 8.60 12.38 -15.83
N LYS A 414 7.65 13.23 -15.49
CA LYS A 414 6.25 12.83 -15.31
C LYS A 414 5.69 12.59 -16.71
N VAL A 415 5.30 11.36 -17.02
CA VAL A 415 4.79 10.94 -18.32
C VAL A 415 3.30 10.68 -18.18
N ILE A 416 2.49 11.33 -19.00
CA ILE A 416 1.03 11.29 -18.95
C ILE A 416 0.50 10.82 -20.30
N LEU A 417 -0.18 9.68 -20.33
CA LEU A 417 -0.95 9.20 -21.48
C LEU A 417 -2.40 9.63 -21.32
N TYR A 418 -2.94 10.28 -22.34
CA TYR A 418 -4.31 10.77 -22.35
C TYR A 418 -5.26 9.87 -23.16
N SER A 419 -6.56 10.05 -22.98
CA SER A 419 -7.60 9.46 -23.82
C SER A 419 -7.63 10.07 -25.23
N THR A 420 -7.02 11.21 -25.43
CA THR A 420 -6.67 11.77 -26.75
C THR A 420 -5.34 11.17 -27.25
N PRO A 421 -5.07 11.15 -28.58
CA PRO A 421 -3.90 10.45 -29.14
C PRO A 421 -2.56 11.14 -28.84
N LYS A 422 -2.25 11.40 -27.56
CA LYS A 422 -1.00 12.03 -27.15
C LYS A 422 -0.47 11.54 -25.81
N ILE A 423 0.85 11.67 -25.67
CA ILE A 423 1.58 11.49 -24.41
C ILE A 423 2.40 12.74 -24.15
N ASP A 424 2.20 13.39 -23.00
CA ASP A 424 3.07 14.48 -22.54
C ASP A 424 4.14 13.95 -21.59
N TYR A 425 5.34 14.53 -21.66
CA TYR A 425 6.39 14.31 -20.67
C TYR A 425 6.85 15.64 -20.09
N ILE A 426 6.72 15.76 -18.76
CA ILE A 426 6.76 17.00 -17.99
C ILE A 426 7.97 16.94 -17.05
N ASP A 427 8.57 18.07 -16.76
CA ASP A 427 9.59 18.16 -15.70
C ASP A 427 8.91 18.06 -14.34
N PRO A 428 9.21 17.03 -13.51
CA PRO A 428 8.49 16.81 -12.26
C PRO A 428 8.76 17.88 -11.18
N LYS A 429 9.75 18.76 -11.39
CA LYS A 429 10.06 19.85 -10.45
C LYS A 429 9.40 21.16 -10.81
N THR A 430 9.32 21.46 -12.12
CA THR A 430 8.81 22.75 -12.61
C THR A 430 7.40 22.67 -13.17
N ASN A 431 6.83 21.46 -13.35
CA ASN A 431 5.58 21.17 -14.05
C ASN A 431 5.55 21.69 -15.51
N GLU A 432 6.71 21.96 -16.10
CA GLU A 432 6.82 22.43 -17.47
C GLU A 432 6.79 21.25 -18.46
N ILE A 433 5.96 21.32 -19.49
CA ILE A 433 5.91 20.31 -20.57
C ILE A 433 7.23 20.40 -21.35
N LYS A 434 8.00 19.30 -21.32
CA LYS A 434 9.28 19.17 -22.04
C LYS A 434 9.10 18.53 -23.42
N GLY A 435 7.89 18.11 -23.74
CA GLY A 435 7.47 17.70 -25.07
C GLY A 435 6.30 16.74 -25.05
N THR A 436 5.72 16.57 -26.25
CA THR A 436 4.56 15.73 -26.52
C THR A 436 4.92 14.66 -27.54
N ILE A 437 4.33 13.47 -27.42
CA ILE A 437 4.37 12.40 -28.42
C ILE A 437 2.96 12.26 -28.96
N GLU A 438 2.77 12.66 -30.21
CA GLU A 438 1.51 12.41 -30.92
C GLU A 438 1.43 10.93 -31.30
N LEU A 439 0.29 10.30 -30.97
CA LEU A 439 0.02 8.90 -31.27
C LEU A 439 -0.93 8.80 -32.46
N ASN A 440 -0.66 7.87 -33.36
CA ASN A 440 -1.53 7.53 -34.49
C ASN A 440 -1.43 6.03 -34.78
N LYS A 441 -2.17 5.55 -35.77
CA LYS A 441 -2.19 4.13 -36.17
C LYS A 441 -0.83 3.54 -36.55
N ASP A 442 0.13 4.38 -36.91
CA ASP A 442 1.47 3.95 -37.32
C ASP A 442 2.46 3.95 -36.15
N CYS A 443 2.00 4.32 -34.95
CA CYS A 443 2.77 4.25 -33.72
C CYS A 443 2.61 2.87 -33.05
N LYS A 444 3.65 2.49 -32.30
CA LYS A 444 3.69 1.24 -31.54
C LYS A 444 4.47 1.42 -30.25
N ALA A 445 3.98 0.84 -29.17
CA ALA A 445 4.80 0.63 -27.98
C ALA A 445 5.30 -0.82 -27.94
N GLU A 446 6.55 -1.02 -27.47
CA GLU A 446 7.12 -2.34 -27.23
C GLU A 446 7.99 -2.33 -25.97
N HIS A 447 7.83 -3.29 -25.09
CA HIS A 447 8.75 -3.46 -23.97
C HIS A 447 10.01 -4.18 -24.43
N ILE A 448 11.17 -3.73 -23.94
CA ILE A 448 12.47 -4.33 -24.25
C ILE A 448 12.83 -5.35 -23.18
N ASN A 449 12.51 -5.02 -21.93
CA ASN A 449 12.63 -5.87 -20.76
C ASN A 449 11.67 -5.37 -19.67
N MET A 450 11.67 -6.00 -18.48
CA MET A 450 10.75 -5.64 -17.39
C MET A 450 10.82 -4.17 -16.98
N SER A 451 12.00 -3.53 -17.12
CA SER A 451 12.24 -2.16 -16.66
C SER A 451 12.36 -1.13 -17.77
N SER A 452 12.17 -1.48 -19.04
CA SER A 452 12.31 -0.53 -20.16
C SER A 452 11.37 -0.84 -21.32
N PHE A 453 10.86 0.23 -21.95
CA PHE A 453 10.01 0.17 -23.13
C PHE A 453 10.32 1.31 -24.10
N ASN A 454 9.96 1.11 -25.36
CA ASN A 454 10.05 2.11 -26.42
C ASN A 454 8.65 2.51 -26.88
N ILE A 455 8.52 3.77 -27.28
CA ILE A 455 7.41 4.25 -28.12
C ILE A 455 7.99 4.57 -29.47
N ILE A 456 7.56 3.84 -30.48
CA ILE A 456 8.02 3.95 -31.86
C ILE A 456 6.97 4.75 -32.60
N THR A 457 7.38 5.87 -33.19
CA THR A 457 6.58 6.69 -34.09
C THR A 457 7.22 6.68 -35.46
N PRO A 458 6.54 7.06 -36.54
CA PRO A 458 7.12 7.12 -37.88
C PRO A 458 8.43 7.92 -37.96
N ASN A 459 8.56 8.96 -37.13
CA ASN A 459 9.68 9.90 -37.20
C ASN A 459 10.82 9.60 -36.21
N ARG A 460 10.52 8.88 -35.08
CA ARG A 460 11.55 8.58 -34.05
C ARG A 460 11.10 7.57 -33.03
N THR A 461 12.07 7.00 -32.31
CA THR A 461 11.84 6.14 -31.16
C THR A 461 12.14 6.88 -29.84
N PHE A 462 11.18 6.89 -28.94
CA PHE A 462 11.33 7.39 -27.57
C PHE A 462 11.60 6.22 -26.65
N LYS A 463 12.63 6.33 -25.78
CA LYS A 463 13.06 5.26 -24.87
C LYS A 463 12.80 5.65 -23.43
N PHE A 464 12.12 4.79 -22.68
CA PHE A 464 11.75 5.00 -21.30
C PHE A 464 12.23 3.85 -20.41
N LYS A 465 12.50 4.17 -19.15
CA LYS A 465 12.71 3.19 -18.09
C LYS A 465 11.71 3.42 -16.97
N VAL A 466 11.21 2.32 -16.40
CA VAL A 466 10.34 2.27 -15.23
C VAL A 466 11.13 1.74 -14.03
N SER A 467 10.80 2.20 -12.83
CA SER A 467 11.47 1.77 -11.60
C SER A 467 10.86 0.50 -11.00
N ASP A 468 9.64 0.15 -11.39
CA ASP A 468 8.78 -0.88 -10.80
C ASP A 468 8.61 -2.13 -11.66
N ASN A 469 9.44 -2.32 -12.69
CA ASN A 469 9.36 -3.42 -13.65
C ASN A 469 8.02 -3.50 -14.41
N SER A 470 7.30 -2.40 -14.57
CA SER A 470 5.98 -2.32 -15.20
C SER A 470 6.00 -1.94 -16.69
N ALA A 471 7.13 -2.11 -17.38
CA ALA A 471 7.29 -1.71 -18.79
C ALA A 471 6.25 -2.35 -19.73
N TYR A 472 5.87 -3.62 -19.50
CA TYR A 472 4.85 -4.32 -20.27
C TYR A 472 3.44 -3.71 -20.08
N ILE A 473 3.19 -3.08 -18.93
CA ILE A 473 1.90 -2.41 -18.66
C ILE A 473 1.80 -1.14 -19.51
N TRP A 474 2.88 -0.38 -19.59
CA TRP A 474 2.96 0.79 -20.45
C TRP A 474 2.78 0.42 -21.93
N GLU A 475 3.46 -0.61 -22.39
CA GLU A 475 3.28 -1.14 -23.74
C GLU A 475 1.80 -1.46 -24.03
N LYS A 476 1.18 -2.23 -23.15
CA LYS A 476 -0.20 -2.67 -23.34
C LYS A 476 -1.18 -1.49 -23.39
N ILE A 477 -1.11 -0.57 -22.41
CA ILE A 477 -2.04 0.56 -22.34
C ILE A 477 -1.88 1.51 -23.52
N ILE A 478 -0.62 1.77 -23.95
CA ILE A 478 -0.36 2.62 -25.13
C ILE A 478 -0.91 1.95 -26.40
N ASN A 479 -0.65 0.66 -26.60
CA ASN A 479 -1.13 -0.05 -27.79
C ASN A 479 -2.66 -0.18 -27.79
N ASP A 480 -3.31 -0.35 -26.65
CA ASP A 480 -4.77 -0.34 -26.53
C ASP A 480 -5.34 1.06 -26.83
N ALA A 481 -4.69 2.11 -26.36
CA ALA A 481 -5.06 3.49 -26.71
C ALA A 481 -4.94 3.74 -28.23
N ILE A 482 -3.82 3.37 -28.87
CA ILE A 482 -3.62 3.51 -30.31
C ILE A 482 -4.71 2.78 -31.09
N LYS A 483 -5.10 1.56 -30.70
CA LYS A 483 -6.20 0.82 -31.35
C LYS A 483 -7.54 1.52 -31.22
N ASN A 484 -7.82 2.14 -30.09
CA ASN A 484 -9.05 2.86 -29.86
C ASN A 484 -9.14 4.15 -30.70
N TYR A 485 -8.02 4.86 -30.86
CA TYR A 485 -7.96 6.04 -31.73
C TYR A 485 -8.12 5.70 -33.23
N SER A 486 -7.79 4.47 -33.63
CA SER A 486 -7.88 4.04 -35.03
C SER A 486 -9.29 3.59 -35.45
N LYS A 487 -10.24 3.53 -34.49
CA LYS A 487 -11.64 3.13 -34.73
C LYS A 487 -12.59 4.32 -34.88
N ASN A 488 -12.15 5.51 -34.49
CA ASN A 488 -12.82 6.79 -34.69
C ASN A 488 -12.20 7.56 -35.87
#